data_0ba5136ad359138d48ab5f2d2a8a6ec3
#
_entry.id   0ba5136ad359138d48ab5f2d2a8a6ec3
#
_cell.length_a   1.000
_cell.length_b   1.000
_cell.length_c   1.000
_cell.angle_alpha   90.00
_cell.angle_beta   90.00
_cell.angle_gamma   90.00
#
_symmetry.space_group_name_H-M   'P 1'
#
loop_
_entity.id
_entity.type
_entity.pdbx_description
1 polymer ?
#
loop_
_entity_poly.entity_id
_entity_poly.type
_entity_poly.pdbx_seq_one_letter_code
_entity_poly.pdbx_strand_id
1 'polypeptide(L)'
;MQEAYIVAGYRTAIGKSKKGGFRFTRPDDLAIDVIKALLASVPQLDVKRVDDVIVGNAVPEAEQGLQVGRMISAKAVGIHAPGITINRYCASGLESIAMATAKIRSGMAECIVAGGTESMSLVPTAGWKTVPSYTIAKDEPDYYLSMGLTAEAVAKEYNVSREDQDMFSYNSHLKAAKAISEGYFKSGILPINVEQVYIDEKGKRKTKTYVMDTDEGVRTDTTPEGLAKLKPAFAAGGSVTAGNSSQTSDGAAFVIVMSERMVNELGLKPIARLVNAASAGVHPRIMGMGPVEAVPKVLKQAGMTLADIDLFELNEAFASQSLAVIRELGLDPAIVNVNGGAIALGHPLGCTGCKLTIQLVNDMKRLKKKYGIVTACIGGGQGIAGIIENID
;
A
#
# COMPACT_ATOMS: atom_id res chain seq x y z
N MET A 1 1.45 21.34 -20.91
CA MET A 1 0.99 20.75 -19.63
C MET A 1 2.11 20.98 -18.62
N GLN A 2 1.80 21.42 -17.41
CA GLN A 2 2.81 21.52 -16.34
C GLN A 2 3.12 20.14 -15.76
N GLU A 3 4.30 19.97 -15.16
CA GLU A 3 4.66 18.74 -14.48
C GLU A 3 4.09 18.72 -13.04
N ALA A 4 4.02 17.54 -12.47
CA ALA A 4 3.57 17.30 -11.09
C ALA A 4 4.62 16.48 -10.34
N TYR A 5 5.02 16.98 -9.18
CA TYR A 5 6.09 16.41 -8.37
C TYR A 5 5.60 15.96 -6.99
N ILE A 6 6.15 14.87 -6.50
CA ILE A 6 6.04 14.48 -5.09
C ILE A 6 7.12 15.24 -4.33
N VAL A 7 6.70 16.06 -3.35
CA VAL A 7 7.63 16.90 -2.60
C VAL A 7 7.95 16.35 -1.21
N ALA A 8 7.04 15.55 -0.64
CA ALA A 8 7.24 14.88 0.64
C ALA A 8 6.34 13.64 0.75
N GLY A 9 6.70 12.68 1.60
CA GLY A 9 5.91 11.48 1.86
C GLY A 9 6.21 10.86 3.21
N TYR A 10 5.15 10.53 3.97
CA TYR A 10 5.25 9.81 5.25
C TYR A 10 4.18 8.73 5.36
N ARG A 11 4.48 7.73 6.18
CA ARG A 11 3.55 6.67 6.58
C ARG A 11 3.62 6.40 8.08
N THR A 12 2.61 5.79 8.63
CA THR A 12 2.73 5.14 9.93
C THR A 12 3.62 3.90 9.84
N ALA A 13 4.10 3.38 10.96
CA ALA A 13 4.40 1.95 11.03
C ALA A 13 3.15 1.14 10.66
N ILE A 14 3.32 -0.10 10.25
CA ILE A 14 2.22 -1.00 9.94
C ILE A 14 1.92 -1.90 11.15
N GLY A 15 0.71 -1.76 11.67
CA GLY A 15 0.21 -2.56 12.80
C GLY A 15 -0.40 -3.89 12.34
N LYS A 16 -0.24 -4.95 13.14
CA LYS A 16 -0.95 -6.21 12.93
C LYS A 16 -2.43 -6.05 13.25
N SER A 17 -3.29 -6.43 12.33
CA SER A 17 -4.74 -6.42 12.58
C SER A 17 -5.11 -7.24 13.83
N LYS A 18 -6.04 -6.71 14.63
CA LYS A 18 -6.63 -7.32 15.83
C LYS A 18 -5.67 -7.59 17.01
N LYS A 19 -4.36 -7.60 16.79
CA LYS A 19 -3.35 -7.92 17.80
C LYS A 19 -2.29 -6.84 17.98
N GLY A 20 -2.09 -5.99 16.97
CA GLY A 20 -1.06 -4.96 16.93
C GLY A 20 -1.41 -3.70 17.70
N GLY A 21 -0.47 -2.77 17.66
CA GLY A 21 -0.55 -1.52 18.39
C GLY A 21 -1.68 -0.61 17.92
N PHE A 22 -2.04 -0.65 16.64
CA PHE A 22 -3.12 0.19 16.08
C PHE A 22 -4.52 -0.44 16.13
N ARG A 23 -4.70 -1.63 16.71
CA ARG A 23 -5.97 -2.38 16.66
C ARG A 23 -7.21 -1.63 17.18
N PHE A 24 -7.04 -0.59 17.97
CA PHE A 24 -8.11 0.27 18.48
C PHE A 24 -7.98 1.73 18.01
N THR A 25 -6.97 2.04 17.19
CA THR A 25 -6.77 3.37 16.65
C THR A 25 -7.61 3.53 15.38
N ARG A 26 -8.35 4.62 15.31
CA ARG A 26 -9.17 4.90 14.13
C ARG A 26 -8.29 5.21 12.92
N PRO A 27 -8.68 4.73 11.71
CA PRO A 27 -7.91 4.98 10.50
C PRO A 27 -7.88 6.46 10.08
N ASP A 28 -8.93 7.21 10.38
CA ASP A 28 -8.96 8.66 10.18
C ASP A 28 -7.97 9.40 11.10
N ASP A 29 -7.82 9.00 12.36
CA ASP A 29 -6.83 9.58 13.26
C ASP A 29 -5.40 9.32 12.77
N LEU A 30 -5.08 8.09 12.35
CA LEU A 30 -3.77 7.76 11.73
C LEU A 30 -3.49 8.64 10.51
N ALA A 31 -4.48 8.81 9.63
CA ALA A 31 -4.35 9.65 8.43
C ALA A 31 -4.14 11.12 8.79
N ILE A 32 -4.89 11.64 9.77
CA ILE A 32 -4.78 13.03 10.25
C ILE A 32 -3.38 13.31 10.79
N ASP A 33 -2.82 12.41 11.59
CA ASP A 33 -1.49 12.56 12.15
C ASP A 33 -0.42 12.57 11.07
N VAL A 34 -0.49 11.65 10.10
CA VAL A 34 0.45 11.61 8.96
C VAL A 34 0.35 12.88 8.12
N ILE A 35 -0.85 13.35 7.78
CA ILE A 35 -1.03 14.55 6.95
C ILE A 35 -0.53 15.80 7.69
N LYS A 36 -0.80 15.95 8.98
CA LYS A 36 -0.30 17.08 9.77
C LYS A 36 1.23 17.11 9.81
N ALA A 37 1.87 15.96 10.04
CA ALA A 37 3.33 15.87 10.02
C ALA A 37 3.89 16.15 8.62
N LEU A 38 3.21 15.69 7.58
CA LEU A 38 3.58 15.92 6.21
C LEU A 38 3.55 17.42 5.86
N LEU A 39 2.46 18.11 6.20
CA LEU A 39 2.35 19.57 6.02
C LEU A 39 3.40 20.34 6.84
N ALA A 40 3.67 19.91 8.05
CA ALA A 40 4.71 20.53 8.90
C ALA A 40 6.12 20.34 8.33
N SER A 41 6.36 19.29 7.54
CA SER A 41 7.66 19.05 6.88
C SER A 41 7.92 19.96 5.67
N VAL A 42 6.90 20.68 5.21
CA VAL A 42 6.98 21.66 4.10
C VAL A 42 6.53 23.04 4.61
N PRO A 43 7.29 23.71 5.49
CA PRO A 43 6.86 24.96 6.14
C PRO A 43 6.67 26.14 5.17
N GLN A 44 7.18 26.04 3.95
CA GLN A 44 6.96 27.03 2.89
C GLN A 44 5.55 26.97 2.31
N LEU A 45 4.84 25.85 2.47
CA LEU A 45 3.48 25.67 1.97
C LEU A 45 2.47 26.34 2.93
N ASP A 46 1.78 27.37 2.46
CA ASP A 46 0.55 27.82 3.14
C ASP A 46 -0.51 26.72 2.96
N VAL A 47 -0.97 26.16 4.07
CA VAL A 47 -1.97 25.08 4.10
C VAL A 47 -3.25 25.46 3.37
N LYS A 48 -3.59 26.76 3.28
CA LYS A 48 -4.74 27.27 2.53
C LYS A 48 -4.62 27.05 1.02
N ARG A 49 -3.43 26.73 0.53
CA ARG A 49 -3.16 26.43 -0.89
C ARG A 49 -3.29 24.94 -1.24
N VAL A 50 -3.70 24.11 -0.29
CA VAL A 50 -4.04 22.70 -0.58
C VAL A 50 -5.43 22.67 -1.23
N ASP A 51 -5.47 22.27 -2.50
CA ASP A 51 -6.68 22.27 -3.32
C ASP A 51 -7.59 21.08 -3.05
N ASP A 52 -7.03 19.92 -2.66
CA ASP A 52 -7.81 18.70 -2.43
C ASP A 52 -7.04 17.70 -1.56
N VAL A 53 -7.79 16.76 -0.94
CA VAL A 53 -7.23 15.59 -0.25
C VAL A 53 -7.87 14.33 -0.81
N ILE A 54 -7.07 13.47 -1.46
CA ILE A 54 -7.56 12.23 -2.07
C ILE A 54 -7.13 11.04 -1.22
N VAL A 55 -8.09 10.39 -0.59
CA VAL A 55 -7.86 9.30 0.37
C VAL A 55 -8.31 7.97 -0.22
N GLY A 56 -7.36 7.08 -0.44
CA GLY A 56 -7.62 5.68 -0.77
C GLY A 56 -8.11 4.90 0.45
N ASN A 57 -9.21 4.16 0.30
CA ASN A 57 -9.73 3.25 1.31
C ASN A 57 -10.46 2.09 0.64
N ALA A 58 -10.16 0.86 1.04
CA ALA A 58 -10.67 -0.32 0.35
C ALA A 58 -12.05 -0.76 0.83
N VAL A 59 -12.38 -0.49 2.10
CA VAL A 59 -13.65 -0.87 2.70
C VAL A 59 -14.27 0.35 3.41
N PRO A 60 -14.94 1.25 2.67
CA PRO A 60 -15.46 2.52 3.21
C PRO A 60 -16.74 2.33 4.00
N GLU A 61 -16.67 1.55 5.07
CA GLU A 61 -17.76 1.25 6.01
C GLU A 61 -17.35 1.61 7.45
N ALA A 62 -18.31 1.70 8.35
CA ALA A 62 -18.13 1.93 9.79
C ALA A 62 -17.16 3.11 10.05
N GLU A 63 -16.02 2.89 10.73
CA GLU A 63 -15.01 3.91 11.03
C GLU A 63 -14.36 4.51 9.77
N GLN A 64 -14.51 3.87 8.63
CA GLN A 64 -14.00 4.29 7.32
C GLN A 64 -15.11 4.82 6.40
N GLY A 65 -16.34 4.86 6.89
CA GLY A 65 -17.52 5.31 6.16
C GLY A 65 -17.70 6.83 6.11
N LEU A 66 -18.89 7.27 5.74
CA LEU A 66 -19.33 8.68 5.76
C LEU A 66 -18.37 9.64 5.04
N GLN A 67 -17.79 9.23 3.92
CA GLN A 67 -16.81 10.03 3.17
C GLN A 67 -15.59 10.39 4.06
N VAL A 68 -14.91 9.36 4.57
CA VAL A 68 -13.78 9.51 5.49
C VAL A 68 -12.70 10.49 4.97
N GLY A 69 -12.48 10.55 3.66
CA GLY A 69 -11.57 11.52 3.03
C GLY A 69 -11.92 12.97 3.32
N ARG A 70 -13.22 13.30 3.35
CA ARG A 70 -13.66 14.65 3.72
C ARG A 70 -13.44 14.95 5.21
N MET A 71 -13.69 14.00 6.07
CA MET A 71 -13.46 14.19 7.52
C MET A 71 -11.98 14.38 7.83
N ILE A 72 -11.12 13.57 7.20
CA ILE A 72 -9.67 13.69 7.30
C ILE A 72 -9.20 15.07 6.81
N SER A 73 -9.64 15.50 5.62
CA SER A 73 -9.29 16.80 5.05
C SER A 73 -9.67 17.95 5.96
N ALA A 74 -10.93 17.98 6.41
CA ALA A 74 -11.43 19.06 7.27
C ALA A 74 -10.65 19.18 8.59
N LYS A 75 -10.15 18.06 9.14
CA LYS A 75 -9.43 18.01 10.41
C LYS A 75 -7.93 18.21 10.29
N ALA A 76 -7.32 17.70 9.22
CA ALA A 76 -5.87 17.75 9.02
C ALA A 76 -5.40 19.01 8.29
N VAL A 77 -6.18 19.48 7.31
CA VAL A 77 -5.86 20.62 6.43
C VAL A 77 -6.70 21.85 6.80
N GLY A 78 -8.01 21.65 6.92
CA GLY A 78 -8.97 22.70 7.23
C GLY A 78 -10.23 22.60 6.36
N ILE A 79 -11.29 23.31 6.77
CA ILE A 79 -12.60 23.24 6.11
C ILE A 79 -12.59 23.74 4.65
N HIS A 80 -11.60 24.56 4.29
CA HIS A 80 -11.44 25.11 2.94
C HIS A 80 -11.01 24.06 1.93
N ALA A 81 -10.21 23.06 2.32
CA ALA A 81 -9.77 22.01 1.44
C ALA A 81 -10.85 20.91 1.34
N PRO A 82 -11.39 20.61 0.17
CA PRO A 82 -12.27 19.46 -0.03
C PRO A 82 -11.53 18.16 0.23
N GLY A 83 -12.24 17.05 0.27
CA GLY A 83 -11.66 15.72 0.41
C GLY A 83 -12.57 14.67 -0.20
N ILE A 84 -11.97 13.67 -0.82
CA ILE A 84 -12.67 12.55 -1.45
C ILE A 84 -12.10 11.23 -0.99
N THR A 85 -12.97 10.23 -0.81
CA THR A 85 -12.58 8.83 -0.65
C THR A 85 -12.67 8.11 -1.98
N ILE A 86 -11.61 7.42 -2.37
CA ILE A 86 -11.58 6.60 -3.59
C ILE A 86 -11.35 5.14 -3.23
N ASN A 87 -11.89 4.23 -4.03
CA ASN A 87 -11.76 2.80 -3.83
C ASN A 87 -11.35 2.09 -5.13
N ARG A 88 -10.14 1.55 -5.13
CA ARG A 88 -9.64 0.54 -6.05
C ARG A 88 -8.97 -0.58 -5.23
N TYR A 89 -9.58 -0.97 -4.11
CA TYR A 89 -9.05 -1.95 -3.16
C TYR A 89 -7.56 -1.74 -2.86
N CYS A 90 -6.71 -2.75 -3.06
CA CYS A 90 -5.26 -2.71 -2.78
C CYS A 90 -4.48 -1.60 -3.50
N ALA A 91 -5.03 -1.07 -4.58
CA ALA A 91 -4.41 -0.04 -5.40
C ALA A 91 -4.79 1.39 -5.00
N SER A 92 -5.77 1.58 -4.10
CA SER A 92 -6.36 2.90 -3.81
C SER A 92 -5.32 3.97 -3.48
N GLY A 93 -4.27 3.62 -2.75
CA GLY A 93 -3.20 4.57 -2.40
C GLY A 93 -2.34 5.01 -3.59
N LEU A 94 -2.08 4.15 -4.58
CA LEU A 94 -1.38 4.54 -5.80
C LEU A 94 -2.32 5.27 -6.76
N GLU A 95 -3.57 4.85 -6.85
CA GLU A 95 -4.61 5.52 -7.63
C GLU A 95 -4.82 6.97 -7.17
N SER A 96 -4.80 7.23 -5.85
CA SER A 96 -4.91 8.59 -5.31
C SER A 96 -3.77 9.49 -5.80
N ILE A 97 -2.53 8.97 -5.85
CA ILE A 97 -1.36 9.69 -6.38
C ILE A 97 -1.52 9.93 -7.89
N ALA A 98 -2.00 8.92 -8.64
CA ALA A 98 -2.25 9.04 -10.07
C ALA A 98 -3.32 10.10 -10.38
N MET A 99 -4.43 10.11 -9.64
CA MET A 99 -5.47 11.13 -9.77
C MET A 99 -4.96 12.52 -9.41
N ALA A 100 -4.19 12.68 -8.32
CA ALA A 100 -3.58 13.95 -7.94
C ALA A 100 -2.66 14.48 -9.05
N THR A 101 -1.78 13.62 -9.57
CA THR A 101 -0.88 13.95 -10.68
C THR A 101 -1.65 14.38 -11.93
N ALA A 102 -2.71 13.65 -12.29
CA ALA A 102 -3.54 13.97 -13.45
C ALA A 102 -4.27 15.32 -13.29
N LYS A 103 -4.87 15.59 -12.12
CA LYS A 103 -5.54 16.88 -11.81
C LYS A 103 -4.56 18.05 -11.92
N ILE A 104 -3.34 17.90 -11.41
CA ILE A 104 -2.32 18.95 -11.46
C ILE A 104 -1.84 19.16 -12.90
N ARG A 105 -1.52 18.10 -13.63
CA ARG A 105 -1.08 18.19 -15.04
C ARG A 105 -2.15 18.81 -15.94
N SER A 106 -3.44 18.60 -15.65
CA SER A 106 -4.56 19.20 -16.38
C SER A 106 -4.87 20.65 -15.96
N GLY A 107 -4.19 21.21 -14.96
CA GLY A 107 -4.42 22.56 -14.45
C GLY A 107 -5.64 22.70 -13.54
N MET A 108 -6.21 21.59 -13.05
CA MET A 108 -7.36 21.61 -12.13
C MET A 108 -6.97 21.87 -10.68
N ALA A 109 -5.68 21.72 -10.34
CA ALA A 109 -5.13 21.93 -9.00
C ALA A 109 -3.63 22.23 -9.08
N GLU A 110 -3.07 22.75 -7.99
CA GLU A 110 -1.64 22.99 -7.83
C GLU A 110 -1.00 22.21 -6.69
N CYS A 111 -1.78 21.88 -5.65
CA CYS A 111 -1.30 21.13 -4.48
C CYS A 111 -2.38 20.18 -3.99
N ILE A 112 -2.07 18.90 -3.99
CA ILE A 112 -2.98 17.84 -3.51
C ILE A 112 -2.24 16.95 -2.53
N VAL A 113 -2.89 16.66 -1.40
CA VAL A 113 -2.45 15.58 -0.49
C VAL A 113 -3.11 14.28 -0.95
N ALA A 114 -2.32 13.29 -1.29
CA ALA A 114 -2.79 12.01 -1.83
C ALA A 114 -2.20 10.82 -1.07
N GLY A 115 -2.99 9.79 -0.85
CA GLY A 115 -2.53 8.60 -0.14
C GLY A 115 -3.68 7.70 0.24
N GLY A 116 -3.58 7.04 1.38
CA GLY A 116 -4.67 6.20 1.85
C GLY A 116 -4.48 5.73 3.29
N THR A 117 -5.56 5.19 3.82
CA THR A 117 -5.63 4.64 5.17
C THR A 117 -6.52 3.40 5.20
N GLU A 118 -6.19 2.46 6.08
CA GLU A 118 -7.00 1.26 6.29
C GLU A 118 -6.84 0.77 7.73
N SER A 119 -7.94 0.34 8.33
CA SER A 119 -7.94 -0.47 9.55
C SER A 119 -8.67 -1.78 9.31
N MET A 120 -7.90 -2.84 9.14
CA MET A 120 -8.45 -4.20 9.03
C MET A 120 -8.71 -4.81 10.42
N SER A 121 -8.37 -4.07 11.49
CA SER A 121 -8.76 -4.37 12.88
C SER A 121 -10.21 -4.00 13.17
N LEU A 122 -10.62 -2.80 12.75
CA LEU A 122 -11.95 -2.24 13.04
C LEU A 122 -12.96 -2.60 11.96
N VAL A 123 -12.53 -2.71 10.71
CA VAL A 123 -13.42 -3.03 9.57
C VAL A 123 -12.93 -4.33 8.91
N PRO A 124 -13.75 -5.39 8.87
CA PRO A 124 -13.41 -6.65 8.20
C PRO A 124 -13.13 -6.46 6.70
N THR A 125 -12.26 -7.28 6.12
CA THR A 125 -11.89 -7.21 4.70
C THR A 125 -13.08 -7.30 3.74
N ALA A 126 -14.13 -8.04 4.11
CA ALA A 126 -15.37 -8.17 3.33
C ALA A 126 -16.42 -7.11 3.70
N GLY A 127 -16.09 -6.14 4.57
CA GLY A 127 -17.05 -5.22 5.17
C GLY A 127 -17.90 -5.89 6.25
N TRP A 128 -18.73 -5.10 6.91
CA TRP A 128 -19.67 -5.58 7.93
C TRP A 128 -20.94 -6.17 7.33
N LYS A 129 -21.28 -5.78 6.10
CA LYS A 129 -22.45 -6.29 5.40
C LYS A 129 -22.10 -6.61 3.95
N THR A 130 -21.97 -7.91 3.64
CA THR A 130 -21.75 -8.39 2.27
C THR A 130 -23.08 -8.81 1.66
N VAL A 131 -23.44 -8.22 0.52
CA VAL A 131 -24.65 -8.55 -0.24
C VAL A 131 -24.27 -8.77 -1.71
N PRO A 132 -23.93 -10.00 -2.12
CA PRO A 132 -23.60 -10.33 -3.50
C PRO A 132 -24.80 -10.10 -4.44
N SER A 133 -24.52 -9.64 -5.65
CA SER A 133 -25.51 -9.62 -6.73
C SER A 133 -25.86 -11.05 -7.14
N TYR A 134 -27.16 -11.39 -7.15
CA TYR A 134 -27.62 -12.72 -7.60
C TYR A 134 -27.21 -13.03 -9.03
N THR A 135 -27.35 -12.06 -9.93
CA THR A 135 -26.99 -12.23 -11.35
C THR A 135 -25.50 -12.56 -11.52
N ILE A 136 -24.61 -11.75 -10.85
CA ILE A 136 -23.17 -11.98 -10.93
C ILE A 136 -22.80 -13.31 -10.25
N ALA A 137 -23.38 -13.60 -9.07
CA ALA A 137 -23.06 -14.84 -8.36
C ALA A 137 -23.48 -16.10 -9.12
N LYS A 138 -24.54 -16.00 -9.94
CA LYS A 138 -25.03 -17.09 -10.78
C LYS A 138 -24.14 -17.30 -12.03
N ASP A 139 -23.84 -16.21 -12.72
CA ASP A 139 -23.20 -16.30 -14.05
C ASP A 139 -21.66 -16.27 -13.96
N GLU A 140 -21.10 -15.56 -12.95
CA GLU A 140 -19.66 -15.34 -12.74
C GLU A 140 -19.29 -15.54 -11.26
N PRO A 141 -19.45 -16.76 -10.69
CA PRO A 141 -19.21 -17.01 -9.26
C PRO A 141 -17.79 -16.71 -8.81
N ASP A 142 -16.82 -16.82 -9.70
CA ASP A 142 -15.39 -16.53 -9.42
C ASP A 142 -15.15 -15.06 -9.01
N TYR A 143 -16.08 -14.15 -9.33
CA TYR A 143 -15.99 -12.75 -8.91
C TYR A 143 -16.02 -12.57 -7.39
N TYR A 144 -16.65 -13.51 -6.69
CA TYR A 144 -16.80 -13.50 -5.23
C TYR A 144 -15.83 -14.43 -4.50
N LEU A 145 -14.85 -15.01 -5.19
CA LEU A 145 -13.81 -15.80 -4.53
C LEU A 145 -13.06 -14.98 -3.49
N SER A 146 -12.80 -15.58 -2.35
CA SER A 146 -11.89 -14.98 -1.37
C SER A 146 -10.48 -14.87 -1.94
N MET A 147 -9.71 -13.86 -1.50
CA MET A 147 -8.36 -13.61 -2.02
C MET A 147 -7.43 -14.82 -1.83
N GLY A 148 -7.60 -15.59 -0.76
CA GLY A 148 -6.83 -16.82 -0.56
C GLY A 148 -7.14 -17.91 -1.58
N LEU A 149 -8.41 -18.05 -2.01
CA LEU A 149 -8.79 -18.98 -3.07
C LEU A 149 -8.25 -18.55 -4.44
N THR A 150 -8.19 -17.23 -4.71
CA THR A 150 -7.54 -16.74 -5.94
C THR A 150 -6.03 -16.98 -5.91
N ALA A 151 -5.39 -16.92 -4.74
CA ALA A 151 -3.98 -17.25 -4.58
C ALA A 151 -3.69 -18.76 -4.82
N GLU A 152 -4.59 -19.64 -4.36
CA GLU A 152 -4.53 -21.08 -4.69
C GLU A 152 -4.72 -21.34 -6.18
N ALA A 153 -5.63 -20.62 -6.84
CA ALA A 153 -5.81 -20.72 -8.28
C ALA A 153 -4.53 -20.33 -9.04
N VAL A 154 -3.90 -19.21 -8.67
CA VAL A 154 -2.62 -18.79 -9.25
C VAL A 154 -1.52 -19.81 -8.96
N ALA A 155 -1.40 -20.33 -7.74
CA ALA A 155 -0.41 -21.36 -7.41
C ALA A 155 -0.53 -22.59 -8.32
N LYS A 156 -1.77 -23.03 -8.58
CA LYS A 156 -2.05 -24.17 -9.42
C LYS A 156 -1.80 -23.89 -10.92
N GLU A 157 -2.33 -22.77 -11.44
CA GLU A 157 -2.28 -22.45 -12.87
C GLU A 157 -0.87 -22.08 -13.33
N TYR A 158 -0.07 -21.44 -12.47
CA TYR A 158 1.30 -21.03 -12.76
C TYR A 158 2.36 -21.94 -12.14
N ASN A 159 1.97 -23.12 -11.66
CA ASN A 159 2.87 -24.15 -11.11
C ASN A 159 3.84 -23.60 -10.04
N VAL A 160 3.32 -22.81 -9.10
CA VAL A 160 4.12 -22.29 -7.97
C VAL A 160 4.03 -23.28 -6.81
N SER A 161 5.12 -23.96 -6.52
CA SER A 161 5.18 -24.97 -5.44
C SER A 161 5.00 -24.36 -4.05
N ARG A 162 4.65 -25.19 -3.07
CA ARG A 162 4.58 -24.79 -1.66
C ARG A 162 5.96 -24.38 -1.14
N GLU A 163 6.97 -25.09 -1.52
CA GLU A 163 8.36 -24.84 -1.15
C GLU A 163 8.86 -23.49 -1.67
N ASP A 164 8.56 -23.15 -2.93
CA ASP A 164 8.89 -21.85 -3.50
C ASP A 164 8.19 -20.73 -2.75
N GLN A 165 6.90 -20.88 -2.41
CA GLN A 165 6.12 -19.91 -1.65
C GLN A 165 6.71 -19.67 -0.26
N ASP A 166 7.06 -20.73 0.44
CA ASP A 166 7.62 -20.64 1.80
C ASP A 166 9.02 -20.01 1.76
N MET A 167 9.86 -20.37 0.78
CA MET A 167 11.20 -19.77 0.61
C MET A 167 11.12 -18.28 0.24
N PHE A 168 10.18 -17.88 -0.64
CA PHE A 168 9.93 -16.48 -0.95
C PHE A 168 9.55 -15.70 0.30
N SER A 169 8.66 -16.25 1.12
CA SER A 169 8.21 -15.64 2.37
C SER A 169 9.32 -15.50 3.40
N TYR A 170 10.14 -16.54 3.56
CA TYR A 170 11.31 -16.51 4.39
C TYR A 170 12.26 -15.37 3.98
N ASN A 171 12.56 -15.25 2.69
CA ASN A 171 13.41 -14.19 2.15
C ASN A 171 12.82 -12.79 2.36
N SER A 172 11.48 -12.62 2.24
CA SER A 172 10.80 -11.36 2.53
C SER A 172 11.03 -10.94 3.99
N HIS A 173 10.89 -11.86 4.95
CA HIS A 173 11.18 -11.59 6.36
C HIS A 173 12.66 -11.26 6.61
N LEU A 174 13.60 -11.98 6.00
CA LEU A 174 15.03 -11.69 6.14
C LEU A 174 15.39 -10.29 5.63
N LYS A 175 14.92 -9.93 4.42
CA LYS A 175 15.12 -8.61 3.84
C LYS A 175 14.53 -7.51 4.74
N ALA A 176 13.31 -7.70 5.24
CA ALA A 176 12.64 -6.74 6.10
C ALA A 176 13.33 -6.60 7.47
N ALA A 177 13.76 -7.69 8.09
CA ALA A 177 14.50 -7.67 9.35
C ALA A 177 15.83 -6.91 9.21
N LYS A 178 16.56 -7.15 8.12
CA LYS A 178 17.79 -6.39 7.80
C LYS A 178 17.48 -4.91 7.61
N ALA A 179 16.47 -4.55 6.82
CA ALA A 179 16.10 -3.16 6.57
C ALA A 179 15.71 -2.41 7.85
N ILE A 180 15.02 -3.08 8.79
CA ILE A 180 14.71 -2.51 10.10
C ILE A 180 15.99 -2.28 10.92
N SER A 181 16.89 -3.27 11.00
CA SER A 181 18.13 -3.16 11.76
C SER A 181 19.04 -2.06 11.21
N GLU A 182 19.10 -1.88 9.90
CA GLU A 182 19.87 -0.84 9.22
C GLU A 182 19.16 0.55 9.22
N GLY A 183 17.90 0.61 9.70
CA GLY A 183 17.13 1.84 9.79
C GLY A 183 16.61 2.39 8.46
N TYR A 184 16.52 1.57 7.41
CA TYR A 184 16.12 2.02 6.06
C TYR A 184 14.70 2.56 5.98
N PHE A 185 13.81 2.19 6.91
CA PHE A 185 12.44 2.69 6.95
C PHE A 185 12.25 3.97 7.77
N LYS A 186 13.26 4.37 8.58
CA LYS A 186 13.12 5.48 9.53
C LYS A 186 12.76 6.82 8.90
N SER A 187 13.28 7.10 7.70
CA SER A 187 13.01 8.35 7.00
C SER A 187 11.56 8.47 6.50
N GLY A 188 10.88 7.34 6.28
CA GLY A 188 9.51 7.29 5.79
C GLY A 188 8.46 7.05 6.87
N ILE A 189 8.85 6.55 8.07
CA ILE A 189 7.91 6.24 9.14
C ILE A 189 7.78 7.43 10.10
N LEU A 190 6.55 7.91 10.28
CA LEU A 190 6.18 8.83 11.35
C LEU A 190 5.92 8.03 12.63
N PRO A 191 6.65 8.27 13.72
CA PRO A 191 6.32 7.70 15.02
C PRO A 191 4.95 8.20 15.50
N ILE A 192 4.04 7.28 15.84
CA ILE A 192 2.69 7.62 16.33
C ILE A 192 2.59 7.30 17.82
N ASN A 193 2.19 8.28 18.62
CA ASN A 193 1.85 8.06 20.02
C ASN A 193 0.46 7.42 20.11
N VAL A 194 0.40 6.22 20.65
CA VAL A 194 -0.85 5.46 20.81
C VAL A 194 -1.24 5.45 22.30
N GLU A 195 -2.46 5.87 22.57
CA GLU A 195 -3.09 5.73 23.87
C GLU A 195 -4.09 4.57 23.83
N GLN A 196 -3.84 3.54 24.61
CA GLN A 196 -4.71 2.38 24.74
C GLN A 196 -5.38 2.37 26.12
N VAL A 197 -6.71 2.48 26.12
CA VAL A 197 -7.52 2.31 27.32
C VAL A 197 -7.91 0.84 27.46
N TYR A 198 -7.74 0.27 28.65
CA TYR A 198 -8.11 -1.10 28.96
C TYR A 198 -8.64 -1.23 30.38
N ILE A 199 -9.31 -2.34 30.68
CA ILE A 199 -9.76 -2.69 32.01
C ILE A 199 -8.75 -3.69 32.59
N ASP A 200 -8.19 -3.40 33.77
CA ASP A 200 -7.26 -4.29 34.46
C ASP A 200 -7.98 -5.50 35.12
N GLU A 201 -7.22 -6.44 35.66
CA GLU A 201 -7.72 -7.63 36.36
C GLU A 201 -8.62 -7.30 37.57
N LYS A 202 -8.54 -6.08 38.09
CA LYS A 202 -9.36 -5.57 39.21
C LYS A 202 -10.59 -4.80 38.75
N GLY A 203 -10.91 -4.82 37.45
CA GLY A 203 -12.03 -4.11 36.87
C GLY A 203 -11.84 -2.58 36.78
N LYS A 204 -10.61 -2.07 36.95
CA LYS A 204 -10.33 -0.63 36.89
C LYS A 204 -9.88 -0.21 35.49
N ARG A 205 -10.40 0.91 35.02
CA ARG A 205 -9.92 1.56 33.78
C ARG A 205 -8.47 2.00 33.94
N LYS A 206 -7.63 1.61 33.00
CA LYS A 206 -6.22 1.95 32.89
C LYS A 206 -5.91 2.49 31.49
N THR A 207 -4.88 3.31 31.40
CA THR A 207 -4.35 3.83 30.13
C THR A 207 -2.89 3.41 30.03
N LYS A 208 -2.52 2.90 28.84
CA LYS A 208 -1.13 2.63 28.46
C LYS A 208 -0.80 3.47 27.24
N THR A 209 0.29 4.24 27.31
CA THR A 209 0.83 5.02 26.20
C THR A 209 2.11 4.36 25.68
N TYR A 210 2.25 4.28 24.37
CA TYR A 210 3.45 3.76 23.69
C TYR A 210 3.60 4.40 22.32
N VAL A 211 4.82 4.31 21.77
CA VAL A 211 5.12 4.82 20.43
C VAL A 211 5.14 3.65 19.44
N MET A 212 4.44 3.82 18.32
CA MET A 212 4.49 2.91 17.18
C MET A 212 5.36 3.54 16.09
N ASP A 213 6.59 3.05 15.92
CA ASP A 213 7.61 3.55 14.99
C ASP A 213 8.24 2.44 14.13
N THR A 214 7.82 1.19 14.32
CA THR A 214 8.39 0.02 13.65
C THR A 214 7.27 -0.91 13.19
N ASP A 215 7.39 -1.42 11.96
CA ASP A 215 6.43 -2.38 11.37
C ASP A 215 6.41 -3.67 12.19
N GLU A 216 5.23 -4.05 12.72
CA GLU A 216 5.08 -5.18 13.65
C GLU A 216 5.07 -6.55 12.96
N GLY A 217 4.94 -6.57 11.63
CA GLY A 217 4.75 -7.81 10.86
C GLY A 217 5.95 -8.73 10.86
N VAL A 218 7.15 -8.18 10.92
CA VAL A 218 8.40 -8.91 10.71
C VAL A 218 8.64 -9.95 11.79
N ARG A 219 8.97 -11.17 11.36
CA ARG A 219 9.32 -12.31 12.23
C ARG A 219 10.77 -12.67 12.02
N THR A 220 11.61 -12.30 12.95
CA THR A 220 13.05 -12.59 12.93
C THR A 220 13.39 -14.04 13.24
N ASP A 221 12.43 -14.76 13.82
CA ASP A 221 12.50 -16.17 14.20
C ASP A 221 11.91 -17.13 13.15
N THR A 222 11.49 -16.62 11.99
CA THR A 222 10.97 -17.44 10.90
C THR A 222 12.06 -18.35 10.33
N THR A 223 11.74 -19.61 10.08
CA THR A 223 12.61 -20.58 9.41
C THR A 223 11.84 -21.34 8.32
N PRO A 224 12.53 -21.85 7.27
CA PRO A 224 11.88 -22.67 6.25
C PRO A 224 11.13 -23.88 6.84
N GLU A 225 11.72 -24.55 7.83
CA GLU A 225 11.12 -25.71 8.51
C GLU A 225 9.89 -25.31 9.34
N GLY A 226 9.88 -24.10 9.90
CA GLY A 226 8.73 -23.53 10.60
C GLY A 226 7.57 -23.23 9.65
N LEU A 227 7.86 -22.65 8.48
CA LEU A 227 6.87 -22.38 7.43
C LEU A 227 6.30 -23.69 6.86
N ALA A 228 7.12 -24.68 6.57
CA ALA A 228 6.70 -25.99 6.03
C ALA A 228 5.68 -26.73 6.93
N LYS A 229 5.70 -26.50 8.25
CA LYS A 229 4.75 -27.10 9.21
C LYS A 229 3.37 -26.44 9.20
N LEU A 230 3.22 -25.27 8.58
CA LEU A 230 1.94 -24.57 8.54
C LEU A 230 0.94 -25.29 7.62
N LYS A 231 -0.30 -25.40 8.11
CA LYS A 231 -1.37 -26.00 7.32
C LYS A 231 -1.91 -25.02 6.29
N PRO A 232 -2.40 -25.50 5.11
CA PRO A 232 -3.15 -24.65 4.19
C PRO A 232 -4.28 -23.91 4.90
N ALA A 233 -4.46 -22.63 4.55
CA ALA A 233 -5.41 -21.76 5.26
C ALA A 233 -6.73 -21.57 4.51
N PHE A 234 -6.74 -21.81 3.19
CA PHE A 234 -7.87 -21.40 2.33
C PHE A 234 -8.54 -22.57 1.60
N ALA A 235 -7.79 -23.61 1.26
CA ALA A 235 -8.32 -24.79 0.57
C ALA A 235 -7.78 -26.07 1.19
N ALA A 236 -8.61 -27.11 1.27
CA ALA A 236 -8.17 -28.44 1.67
C ALA A 236 -7.17 -28.97 0.63
N GLY A 237 -5.99 -29.42 1.09
CA GLY A 237 -4.91 -29.85 0.21
C GLY A 237 -4.25 -28.72 -0.59
N GLY A 238 -4.51 -27.45 -0.26
CA GLY A 238 -3.90 -26.30 -0.88
C GLY A 238 -2.44 -26.07 -0.46
N SER A 239 -1.84 -25.02 -0.99
CA SER A 239 -0.45 -24.63 -0.74
C SER A 239 -0.31 -23.28 -0.02
N VAL A 240 -1.35 -22.48 -0.02
CA VAL A 240 -1.35 -21.12 0.55
C VAL A 240 -1.63 -21.20 2.06
N THR A 241 -0.72 -20.64 2.86
CA THR A 241 -0.77 -20.68 4.32
C THR A 241 -0.76 -19.27 4.90
N ALA A 242 -0.96 -19.16 6.21
CA ALA A 242 -0.76 -17.90 6.92
C ALA A 242 0.69 -17.39 6.88
N GLY A 243 1.67 -18.25 6.61
CA GLY A 243 3.09 -17.90 6.54
C GLY A 243 3.52 -17.39 5.18
N ASN A 244 2.79 -17.72 4.11
CA ASN A 244 3.10 -17.30 2.75
C ASN A 244 2.03 -16.36 2.15
N SER A 245 1.28 -15.70 3.03
CA SER A 245 0.27 -14.68 2.74
C SER A 245 0.61 -13.37 3.45
N SER A 246 0.24 -12.23 2.87
CA SER A 246 0.36 -10.94 3.53
C SER A 246 -0.49 -10.88 4.80
N GLN A 247 -0.03 -10.11 5.76
CA GLN A 247 -0.77 -9.92 7.01
C GLN A 247 -1.85 -8.88 6.84
N THR A 248 -3.08 -9.15 7.35
CA THR A 248 -4.09 -8.11 7.54
C THR A 248 -3.54 -7.07 8.50
N SER A 249 -3.69 -5.80 8.17
CA SER A 249 -2.92 -4.74 8.79
C SER A 249 -3.67 -3.42 8.92
N ASP A 250 -3.17 -2.55 9.79
CA ASP A 250 -3.65 -1.19 10.02
C ASP A 250 -2.53 -0.20 9.65
N GLY A 251 -2.87 0.92 9.00
CA GLY A 251 -1.89 1.96 8.70
C GLY A 251 -2.40 3.04 7.76
N ALA A 252 -1.62 4.12 7.66
CA ALA A 252 -1.85 5.26 6.79
C ALA A 252 -0.57 5.71 6.11
N ALA A 253 -0.67 6.19 4.87
CA ALA A 253 0.45 6.72 4.09
C ALA A 253 -0.04 7.84 3.17
N PHE A 254 0.69 8.96 3.12
CA PHE A 254 0.35 10.12 2.30
C PHE A 254 1.59 10.78 1.72
N VAL A 255 1.40 11.41 0.57
CA VAL A 255 2.37 12.28 -0.11
C VAL A 255 1.73 13.63 -0.41
N ILE A 256 2.56 14.67 -0.56
CA ILE A 256 2.14 15.93 -1.18
C ILE A 256 2.56 15.89 -2.64
N VAL A 257 1.59 16.06 -3.54
CA VAL A 257 1.81 16.23 -4.98
C VAL A 257 1.59 17.71 -5.33
N MET A 258 2.56 18.33 -6.01
CA MET A 258 2.57 19.75 -6.24
C MET A 258 2.94 20.06 -7.70
N SER A 259 2.38 21.13 -8.25
CA SER A 259 2.71 21.59 -9.59
C SER A 259 4.15 22.10 -9.67
N GLU A 260 4.78 21.95 -10.83
CA GLU A 260 6.11 22.50 -11.10
C GLU A 260 6.18 24.01 -10.80
N ARG A 261 5.12 24.75 -11.15
CA ARG A 261 5.02 26.18 -10.85
C ARG A 261 5.12 26.45 -9.35
N MET A 262 4.35 25.75 -8.54
CA MET A 262 4.34 25.93 -7.09
C MET A 262 5.65 25.45 -6.45
N VAL A 263 6.23 24.34 -6.90
CA VAL A 263 7.55 23.86 -6.45
C VAL A 263 8.61 24.93 -6.65
N ASN A 264 8.64 25.55 -7.84
CA ASN A 264 9.59 26.63 -8.17
C ASN A 264 9.32 27.90 -7.35
N GLU A 265 8.05 28.32 -7.22
CA GLU A 265 7.64 29.48 -6.43
C GLU A 265 8.06 29.38 -4.96
N LEU A 266 7.90 28.19 -4.38
CA LEU A 266 8.24 27.93 -2.97
C LEU A 266 9.72 27.54 -2.75
N GLY A 267 10.51 27.42 -3.82
CA GLY A 267 11.92 27.04 -3.75
C GLY A 267 12.12 25.62 -3.19
N LEU A 268 11.19 24.71 -3.45
CA LEU A 268 11.24 23.34 -2.94
C LEU A 268 12.11 22.45 -3.84
N LYS A 269 12.68 21.41 -3.25
CA LYS A 269 13.33 20.31 -3.98
C LYS A 269 12.38 19.12 -3.99
N PRO A 270 11.83 18.72 -5.15
CA PRO A 270 10.98 17.55 -5.23
C PRO A 270 11.82 16.28 -5.03
N ILE A 271 11.21 15.25 -4.45
CA ILE A 271 11.87 13.96 -4.20
C ILE A 271 11.63 12.96 -5.34
N ALA A 272 10.49 13.05 -5.99
CA ALA A 272 10.12 12.14 -7.09
C ALA A 272 9.02 12.74 -7.97
N ARG A 273 8.72 12.06 -9.08
CA ARG A 273 7.48 12.26 -9.83
C ARG A 273 6.88 10.93 -10.28
N LEU A 274 5.58 10.89 -10.41
CA LEU A 274 4.89 9.81 -11.10
C LEU A 274 4.95 10.09 -12.60
N VAL A 275 5.74 9.30 -13.33
CA VAL A 275 5.87 9.43 -14.79
C VAL A 275 4.55 9.10 -15.47
N ASN A 276 4.00 7.92 -15.14
CA ASN A 276 2.70 7.45 -15.60
C ASN A 276 2.15 6.36 -14.66
N ALA A 277 0.84 6.11 -14.76
CA ALA A 277 0.19 4.99 -14.09
C ALA A 277 -0.87 4.36 -15.01
N ALA A 278 -1.02 3.03 -14.92
CA ALA A 278 -2.01 2.31 -15.69
C ALA A 278 -2.63 1.19 -14.85
N SER A 279 -3.94 1.02 -15.01
CA SER A 279 -4.66 -0.14 -14.49
C SER A 279 -5.09 -1.07 -15.64
N ALA A 280 -5.17 -2.36 -15.35
CA ALA A 280 -5.61 -3.38 -16.29
C ALA A 280 -6.57 -4.36 -15.62
N GLY A 281 -7.48 -4.96 -16.39
CA GLY A 281 -8.37 -6.02 -15.93
C GLY A 281 -7.79 -7.39 -16.25
N VAL A 282 -8.06 -8.36 -15.36
CA VAL A 282 -7.76 -9.79 -15.55
C VAL A 282 -8.94 -10.61 -15.04
N HIS A 283 -8.97 -11.90 -15.32
CA HIS A 283 -10.03 -12.76 -14.79
C HIS A 283 -10.02 -12.74 -13.24
N PRO A 284 -11.16 -12.53 -12.56
CA PRO A 284 -11.23 -12.41 -11.10
C PRO A 284 -10.59 -13.57 -10.34
N ARG A 285 -10.73 -14.79 -10.85
CA ARG A 285 -10.16 -16.01 -10.26
C ARG A 285 -8.63 -15.96 -10.10
N ILE A 286 -7.95 -15.29 -11.03
CA ILE A 286 -6.49 -15.11 -11.02
C ILE A 286 -6.12 -13.64 -10.84
N MET A 287 -6.84 -12.92 -9.99
CA MET A 287 -6.60 -11.48 -9.74
C MET A 287 -5.13 -11.16 -9.42
N GLY A 288 -4.41 -12.13 -8.86
CA GLY A 288 -2.99 -12.02 -8.56
C GLY A 288 -2.11 -11.68 -9.76
N MET A 289 -2.56 -12.02 -10.97
CA MET A 289 -1.83 -11.75 -12.22
C MET A 289 -2.05 -10.35 -12.79
N GLY A 290 -2.85 -9.50 -12.13
CA GLY A 290 -3.08 -8.12 -12.55
C GLY A 290 -1.84 -7.31 -12.90
N PRO A 291 -0.73 -7.40 -12.16
CA PRO A 291 0.53 -6.74 -12.50
C PRO A 291 1.11 -7.14 -13.87
N VAL A 292 0.90 -8.38 -14.33
CA VAL A 292 1.40 -8.88 -15.63
C VAL A 292 0.79 -8.10 -16.79
N GLU A 293 -0.44 -7.63 -16.64
CA GLU A 293 -1.12 -6.80 -17.64
C GLU A 293 -0.85 -5.30 -17.42
N ALA A 294 -0.76 -4.86 -16.16
CA ALA A 294 -0.60 -3.45 -15.84
C ALA A 294 0.82 -2.92 -16.12
N VAL A 295 1.86 -3.71 -15.84
CA VAL A 295 3.27 -3.30 -16.03
C VAL A 295 3.61 -3.06 -17.50
N PRO A 296 3.35 -3.99 -18.45
CA PRO A 296 3.62 -3.72 -19.87
C PRO A 296 2.79 -2.54 -20.40
N LYS A 297 1.55 -2.38 -19.91
CA LYS A 297 0.69 -1.26 -20.31
C LYS A 297 1.26 0.09 -19.92
N VAL A 298 1.72 0.25 -18.66
CA VAL A 298 2.29 1.53 -18.20
C VAL A 298 3.62 1.83 -18.89
N LEU A 299 4.46 0.83 -19.10
CA LEU A 299 5.73 0.96 -19.84
C LEU A 299 5.48 1.44 -21.28
N LYS A 300 4.56 0.79 -22.00
CA LYS A 300 4.17 1.19 -23.35
C LYS A 300 3.68 2.64 -23.40
N GLN A 301 2.83 3.05 -22.45
CA GLN A 301 2.31 4.42 -22.36
C GLN A 301 3.39 5.45 -22.07
N ALA A 302 4.44 5.08 -21.35
CA ALA A 302 5.58 5.93 -21.03
C ALA A 302 6.67 5.90 -22.11
N GLY A 303 6.57 5.03 -23.13
CA GLY A 303 7.61 4.83 -24.13
C GLY A 303 8.88 4.18 -23.54
N MET A 304 8.72 3.39 -22.48
CA MET A 304 9.80 2.73 -21.73
C MET A 304 9.71 1.19 -21.88
N THR A 305 10.79 0.54 -21.49
CA THR A 305 10.92 -0.93 -21.44
C THR A 305 11.27 -1.40 -20.03
N LEU A 306 11.20 -2.71 -19.76
CA LEU A 306 11.65 -3.26 -18.48
C LEU A 306 13.13 -2.98 -18.18
N ALA A 307 13.96 -2.88 -19.21
CA ALA A 307 15.39 -2.59 -19.06
C ALA A 307 15.69 -1.17 -18.52
N ASP A 308 14.73 -0.27 -18.63
CA ASP A 308 14.85 1.10 -18.11
C ASP A 308 14.54 1.18 -16.60
N ILE A 309 14.04 0.09 -15.99
CA ILE A 309 13.55 0.07 -14.62
C ILE A 309 14.60 -0.55 -13.68
N ASP A 310 15.01 0.22 -12.70
CA ASP A 310 16.05 -0.18 -11.75
C ASP A 310 15.52 -0.99 -10.57
N LEU A 311 14.29 -0.69 -10.08
CA LEU A 311 13.71 -1.31 -8.90
C LEU A 311 12.21 -1.55 -9.07
N PHE A 312 11.71 -2.59 -8.39
CA PHE A 312 10.29 -2.91 -8.30
C PHE A 312 9.82 -3.01 -6.85
N GLU A 313 8.73 -2.33 -6.52
CA GLU A 313 7.91 -2.58 -5.34
C GLU A 313 6.62 -3.28 -5.79
N LEU A 314 6.66 -4.60 -5.77
CA LEU A 314 5.54 -5.49 -6.05
C LEU A 314 4.81 -5.82 -4.75
N ASN A 315 3.54 -5.48 -4.63
CA ASN A 315 2.78 -5.86 -3.44
C ASN A 315 2.72 -7.38 -3.28
N GLU A 316 3.26 -7.89 -2.18
CA GLU A 316 3.24 -9.32 -1.83
C GLU A 316 1.92 -9.69 -1.16
N ALA A 317 0.80 -9.65 -1.91
CA ALA A 317 -0.46 -10.10 -1.34
C ALA A 317 -0.39 -11.58 -0.93
N PHE A 318 0.25 -12.40 -1.77
CA PHE A 318 0.57 -13.82 -1.56
C PHE A 318 1.89 -14.17 -2.23
N ALA A 319 2.64 -15.10 -1.68
CA ALA A 319 3.88 -15.57 -2.28
C ALA A 319 3.64 -16.22 -3.65
N SER A 320 2.55 -17.00 -3.79
CA SER A 320 2.17 -17.62 -5.07
C SER A 320 1.98 -16.59 -6.17
N GLN A 321 1.25 -15.51 -5.87
CA GLN A 321 1.01 -14.43 -6.81
C GLN A 321 2.31 -13.67 -7.14
N SER A 322 3.13 -13.35 -6.15
CA SER A 322 4.36 -12.60 -6.37
C SER A 322 5.35 -13.37 -7.23
N LEU A 323 5.54 -14.66 -6.97
CA LEU A 323 6.40 -15.53 -7.76
C LEU A 323 5.90 -15.69 -9.19
N ALA A 324 4.59 -15.89 -9.37
CA ALA A 324 4.01 -15.99 -10.71
C ALA A 324 4.24 -14.70 -11.53
N VAL A 325 4.00 -13.53 -10.92
CA VAL A 325 4.24 -12.22 -11.58
C VAL A 325 5.73 -12.04 -11.93
N ILE A 326 6.65 -12.36 -11.01
CA ILE A 326 8.10 -12.25 -11.25
C ILE A 326 8.52 -13.14 -12.44
N ARG A 327 8.02 -14.39 -12.49
CA ARG A 327 8.32 -15.35 -13.55
C ARG A 327 7.75 -14.91 -14.91
N GLU A 328 6.48 -14.52 -14.96
CA GLU A 328 5.79 -14.12 -16.19
C GLU A 328 6.35 -12.83 -16.80
N LEU A 329 6.74 -11.86 -15.96
CA LEU A 329 7.37 -10.63 -16.42
C LEU A 329 8.89 -10.77 -16.67
N GLY A 330 9.50 -11.90 -16.29
CA GLY A 330 10.95 -12.10 -16.40
C GLY A 330 11.77 -11.13 -15.54
N LEU A 331 11.26 -10.76 -14.36
CA LEU A 331 11.95 -9.83 -13.47
C LEU A 331 13.12 -10.50 -12.75
N ASP A 332 14.22 -9.76 -12.61
CA ASP A 332 15.30 -10.16 -11.70
C ASP A 332 14.83 -10.05 -10.24
N PRO A 333 14.77 -11.14 -9.46
CA PRO A 333 14.36 -11.09 -8.06
C PRO A 333 15.24 -10.17 -7.18
N ALA A 334 16.45 -9.85 -7.61
CA ALA A 334 17.36 -8.99 -6.87
C ALA A 334 16.90 -7.52 -6.83
N ILE A 335 16.12 -7.07 -7.82
CA ILE A 335 15.60 -5.71 -7.89
C ILE A 335 14.16 -5.61 -7.38
N VAL A 336 13.54 -6.73 -7.00
CA VAL A 336 12.16 -6.77 -6.49
C VAL A 336 12.15 -6.77 -4.96
N ASN A 337 11.41 -5.82 -4.37
CA ASN A 337 11.21 -5.73 -2.92
C ASN A 337 12.55 -5.88 -2.16
N VAL A 338 13.49 -4.98 -2.44
CA VAL A 338 14.87 -5.06 -1.93
C VAL A 338 14.93 -5.04 -0.39
N ASN A 339 13.92 -4.51 0.26
CA ASN A 339 13.78 -4.45 1.72
C ASN A 339 12.64 -5.33 2.26
N GLY A 340 12.23 -6.36 1.52
CA GLY A 340 11.08 -7.19 1.85
C GLY A 340 9.75 -6.52 1.51
N GLY A 341 8.67 -7.29 1.51
CA GLY A 341 7.36 -6.83 1.09
C GLY A 341 6.25 -7.15 2.09
N ALA A 342 5.01 -7.18 1.63
CA ALA A 342 3.83 -7.22 2.48
C ALA A 342 3.66 -8.51 3.31
N ILE A 343 4.27 -9.61 2.93
CA ILE A 343 4.28 -10.84 3.73
C ILE A 343 4.95 -10.58 5.08
N ALA A 344 6.06 -9.84 5.06
CA ALA A 344 6.78 -9.45 6.26
C ALA A 344 6.23 -8.16 6.89
N LEU A 345 6.00 -7.13 6.08
CA LEU A 345 5.71 -5.76 6.54
C LEU A 345 4.21 -5.47 6.73
N GLY A 346 3.32 -6.29 6.12
CA GLY A 346 1.88 -6.09 6.19
C GLY A 346 1.28 -5.32 5.00
N HIS A 347 -0.05 -5.47 4.83
CA HIS A 347 -0.83 -4.98 3.69
C HIS A 347 -2.12 -4.28 4.14
N PRO A 348 -2.07 -3.05 4.66
CA PRO A 348 -3.28 -2.25 4.89
C PRO A 348 -3.80 -1.75 3.53
N LEU A 349 -4.89 -2.35 3.04
CA LEU A 349 -5.33 -2.33 1.63
C LEU A 349 -5.26 -0.94 0.98
N GLY A 350 -6.06 0.01 1.44
CA GLY A 350 -6.15 1.35 0.86
C GLY A 350 -4.89 2.22 1.01
N CYS A 351 -4.06 1.90 2.01
CA CYS A 351 -2.79 2.58 2.28
C CYS A 351 -1.64 2.06 1.39
N THR A 352 -1.68 0.79 1.00
CA THR A 352 -0.53 0.05 0.45
C THR A 352 0.12 0.72 -0.75
N GLY A 353 -0.64 1.19 -1.73
CA GLY A 353 -0.06 1.80 -2.93
C GLY A 353 0.80 3.03 -2.64
N CYS A 354 0.38 3.87 -1.69
CA CYS A 354 1.16 5.02 -1.25
C CYS A 354 2.36 4.60 -0.38
N LYS A 355 2.18 3.62 0.52
CA LYS A 355 3.28 3.03 1.31
C LYS A 355 4.40 2.52 0.40
N LEU A 356 4.08 1.74 -0.63
CA LEU A 356 5.05 1.21 -1.59
C LEU A 356 5.74 2.34 -2.37
N THR A 357 4.99 3.40 -2.74
CA THR A 357 5.56 4.57 -3.41
C THR A 357 6.61 5.26 -2.53
N ILE A 358 6.31 5.50 -1.26
CA ILE A 358 7.27 6.11 -0.31
C ILE A 358 8.49 5.21 -0.12
N GLN A 359 8.29 3.90 0.02
CA GLN A 359 9.37 2.94 0.17
C GLN A 359 10.27 2.92 -1.07
N LEU A 360 9.69 2.83 -2.26
CA LEU A 360 10.42 2.86 -3.53
C LEU A 360 11.26 4.13 -3.69
N VAL A 361 10.68 5.31 -3.41
CA VAL A 361 11.40 6.60 -3.48
C VAL A 361 12.59 6.61 -2.54
N ASN A 362 12.42 6.18 -1.29
CA ASN A 362 13.53 6.11 -0.32
C ASN A 362 14.61 5.12 -0.75
N ASP A 363 14.25 3.98 -1.33
CA ASP A 363 15.20 2.98 -1.80
C ASP A 363 15.93 3.44 -3.07
N MET A 364 15.23 4.09 -4.01
CA MET A 364 15.87 4.67 -5.18
C MET A 364 16.90 5.74 -4.78
N LYS A 365 16.56 6.61 -3.83
CA LYS A 365 17.48 7.61 -3.28
C LYS A 365 18.72 6.94 -2.64
N ARG A 366 18.50 5.99 -1.73
CA ARG A 366 19.58 5.28 -1.02
C ARG A 366 20.51 4.52 -1.96
N LEU A 367 19.93 3.87 -2.99
CA LEU A 367 20.66 3.04 -3.95
C LEU A 367 21.11 3.81 -5.21
N LYS A 368 20.84 5.12 -5.29
CA LYS A 368 21.12 6.01 -6.43
C LYS A 368 20.54 5.45 -7.74
N LYS A 369 19.28 5.03 -7.68
CA LYS A 369 18.52 4.51 -8.81
C LYS A 369 17.56 5.58 -9.33
N LYS A 370 17.26 5.52 -10.64
CA LYS A 370 16.50 6.57 -11.32
C LYS A 370 15.02 6.23 -11.49
N TYR A 371 14.72 5.04 -11.99
CA TYR A 371 13.35 4.62 -12.27
C TYR A 371 12.96 3.39 -11.49
N GLY A 372 11.76 3.41 -10.95
CA GLY A 372 11.18 2.27 -10.29
C GLY A 372 9.70 2.09 -10.61
N ILE A 373 9.18 0.89 -10.42
CA ILE A 373 7.76 0.57 -10.58
C ILE A 373 7.17 0.17 -9.23
N VAL A 374 6.04 0.80 -8.89
CA VAL A 374 5.11 0.30 -7.87
C VAL A 374 4.00 -0.45 -8.59
N THR A 375 3.73 -1.69 -8.19
CA THR A 375 2.64 -2.47 -8.78
C THR A 375 1.93 -3.33 -7.73
N ALA A 376 0.63 -3.53 -7.94
CA ALA A 376 -0.21 -4.35 -7.06
C ALA A 376 -1.29 -5.08 -7.84
N CYS A 377 -1.58 -6.31 -7.41
CA CYS A 377 -2.81 -7.00 -7.78
C CYS A 377 -3.99 -6.40 -6.99
N ILE A 378 -5.19 -6.52 -7.53
CA ILE A 378 -6.39 -5.87 -6.99
C ILE A 378 -7.54 -6.89 -6.99
N GLY A 379 -8.22 -6.99 -5.88
CA GLY A 379 -9.44 -7.81 -5.76
C GLY A 379 -10.45 -7.48 -6.85
N GLY A 380 -11.21 -8.49 -7.29
CA GLY A 380 -12.14 -8.38 -8.41
C GLY A 380 -11.51 -8.50 -9.80
N GLY A 381 -10.22 -8.90 -9.89
CA GLY A 381 -9.54 -9.17 -11.15
C GLY A 381 -8.99 -7.94 -11.85
N GLN A 382 -8.10 -7.20 -11.16
CA GLN A 382 -7.42 -6.04 -11.73
C GLN A 382 -5.95 -5.99 -11.31
N GLY A 383 -5.16 -5.15 -11.97
CA GLY A 383 -3.82 -4.74 -11.56
C GLY A 383 -3.60 -3.25 -11.77
N ILE A 384 -2.65 -2.69 -11.07
CA ILE A 384 -2.14 -1.33 -11.28
C ILE A 384 -0.62 -1.34 -11.34
N ALA A 385 -0.05 -0.45 -12.14
CA ALA A 385 1.38 -0.14 -12.12
C ALA A 385 1.60 1.35 -12.26
N GLY A 386 2.56 1.89 -11.51
CA GLY A 386 3.00 3.29 -11.60
C GLY A 386 4.51 3.36 -11.74
N ILE A 387 5.01 4.13 -12.71
CA ILE A 387 6.44 4.40 -12.90
C ILE A 387 6.79 5.65 -12.11
N ILE A 388 7.74 5.51 -11.19
CA ILE A 388 8.26 6.60 -10.36
C ILE A 388 9.66 6.96 -10.86
N GLU A 389 9.91 8.24 -11.06
CA GLU A 389 11.25 8.77 -11.30
C GLU A 389 11.77 9.45 -10.03
N ASN A 390 12.97 9.08 -9.61
CA ASN A 390 13.73 9.75 -8.57
C ASN A 390 14.32 11.05 -9.12
N ILE A 391 14.08 12.17 -8.44
CA ILE A 391 14.54 13.51 -8.86
C ILE A 391 15.75 13.98 -8.03
N ASP A 392 16.01 13.31 -6.91
CA ASP A 392 17.05 13.71 -5.94
C ASP A 392 18.47 13.22 -6.32
#